data_82c38a90c63cf6a36335cb9bb3c714d4
#
_entry.id   82c38a90c63cf6a36335cb9bb3c714d4
#
_cell.length_a   1.000
_cell.length_b   1.000
_cell.length_c   1.000
_cell.angle_alpha   90.00
_cell.angle_beta   90.00
_cell.angle_gamma   90.00
#
_symmetry.space_group_name_H-M   'P 1'
#
loop_
_entity.id
_entity.type
_entity.pdbx_description
1 polymer ?
#
loop_
_entity_poly.entity_id
_entity_poly.type
_entity_poly.pdbx_seq_one_letter_code
_entity_poly.pdbx_strand_id
1 'polypeptide(L)'
;MRPFLAAAMIAVSLQLASSQTPLTLVATIALPGVEGRIDHLAVDVATQQLYVAALGNNTVEVLDLKSSSHVKSVPGFREPQGIAVLADAKLVAVANGQGEGIQFIDAADYHPTKAARLGDDSDNVRYDLAAKRLFAGYGSGALAAISPADGKVLGEAKLAGHPESFQLERSGSRIFVNVPTAEQIAIVDRVAMKVVATWPVGSAKSNFPMALDEANHRVFVGCRRPAKALLYDTASGKELTSFDIVGDTDDLFYDAARKRLYVSGGEGYVDVYQEQEANRFARTTHMTTAAGARTSLFVAEQNRLYLAVPHRGSQKAEIRIYEAR
;
A
#
# COMPACT_ATOMS: atom_id res chain seq x y z
N MET A 1 18.55 44.89 63.34
CA MET A 1 17.56 44.43 62.38
C MET A 1 18.29 43.71 61.25
N ARG A 2 18.12 42.42 61.16
CA ARG A 2 18.71 41.60 60.06
C ARG A 2 17.57 41.20 59.08
N PRO A 3 17.69 41.35 57.78
CA PRO A 3 16.67 40.90 56.84
C PRO A 3 16.82 39.39 56.56
N PHE A 4 15.69 38.67 56.69
CA PHE A 4 15.56 37.28 56.22
C PHE A 4 15.38 37.30 54.71
N LEU A 5 16.32 36.64 54.00
CA LEU A 5 16.10 36.27 52.60
C LEU A 5 15.28 34.98 52.53
N ALA A 6 14.09 35.03 51.97
CA ALA A 6 13.30 33.87 51.62
C ALA A 6 13.76 33.35 50.24
N ALA A 7 14.32 32.17 50.17
CA ALA A 7 14.65 31.49 48.94
C ALA A 7 13.38 30.79 48.42
N ALA A 8 12.83 31.24 47.28
CA ALA A 8 11.75 30.54 46.58
C ALA A 8 12.34 29.38 45.75
N MET A 9 12.03 28.15 46.14
CA MET A 9 12.31 26.97 45.32
C MET A 9 11.24 26.88 44.22
N ILE A 10 11.68 27.07 42.97
CA ILE A 10 10.86 26.76 41.79
C ILE A 10 10.98 25.27 41.54
N ALA A 11 9.92 24.52 41.83
CA ALA A 11 9.80 23.13 41.44
C ALA A 11 9.45 23.06 39.94
N VAL A 12 10.41 22.70 39.10
CA VAL A 12 10.19 22.37 37.69
C VAL A 12 9.64 20.96 37.65
N SER A 13 8.33 20.83 37.46
CA SER A 13 7.69 19.54 37.17
C SER A 13 8.03 19.13 35.75
N LEU A 14 8.98 18.20 35.56
CA LEU A 14 9.15 17.45 34.31
C LEU A 14 7.88 16.60 34.10
N GLN A 15 6.98 17.07 33.24
CA GLN A 15 5.96 16.18 32.69
C GLN A 15 6.64 15.24 31.71
N LEU A 16 6.82 13.98 32.13
CA LEU A 16 7.15 12.90 31.22
C LEU A 16 5.97 12.74 30.26
N ALA A 17 6.12 13.28 29.05
CA ALA A 17 5.19 13.00 27.98
C ALA A 17 5.24 11.48 27.73
N SER A 18 4.19 10.76 28.11
CA SER A 18 3.98 9.36 27.74
C SER A 18 4.01 9.30 26.22
N SER A 19 5.07 8.77 25.63
CA SER A 19 5.14 8.54 24.19
C SER A 19 4.12 7.46 23.86
N GLN A 20 2.96 7.87 23.39
CA GLN A 20 1.96 6.93 22.88
C GLN A 20 2.57 6.15 21.72
N THR A 21 2.41 4.83 21.72
CA THR A 21 2.84 4.00 20.60
C THR A 21 2.11 4.44 19.32
N PRO A 22 2.81 4.73 18.22
CA PRO A 22 2.20 5.25 16.99
C PRO A 22 1.13 4.34 16.39
N LEU A 23 1.26 3.03 16.63
CA LEU A 23 0.33 1.99 16.20
C LEU A 23 -0.06 1.13 17.40
N THR A 24 -1.36 0.95 17.63
CA THR A 24 -1.90 0.10 18.69
C THR A 24 -2.77 -0.99 18.07
N LEU A 25 -2.48 -2.28 18.34
CA LEU A 25 -3.32 -3.38 17.89
C LEU A 25 -4.70 -3.27 18.57
N VAL A 26 -5.76 -3.19 17.76
CA VAL A 26 -7.14 -3.02 18.26
C VAL A 26 -8.03 -4.21 17.94
N ALA A 27 -7.70 -4.98 16.90
CA ALA A 27 -8.42 -6.20 16.55
C ALA A 27 -7.56 -7.15 15.72
N THR A 28 -7.95 -8.43 15.72
CA THR A 28 -7.40 -9.45 14.84
C THR A 28 -8.56 -10.26 14.27
N ILE A 29 -8.58 -10.43 12.95
CA ILE A 29 -9.58 -11.24 12.25
C ILE A 29 -8.87 -12.47 11.69
N ALA A 30 -9.23 -13.64 12.19
CA ALA A 30 -8.68 -14.89 11.66
C ALA A 30 -9.17 -15.17 10.24
N LEU A 31 -8.31 -15.76 9.41
CA LEU A 31 -8.63 -16.22 8.05
C LEU A 31 -8.57 -17.76 8.02
N PRO A 32 -9.64 -18.44 8.44
CA PRO A 32 -9.63 -19.91 8.57
C PRO A 32 -9.50 -20.57 7.19
N GLY A 33 -8.56 -21.52 7.08
CA GLY A 33 -8.33 -22.28 5.83
C GLY A 33 -7.57 -21.51 4.75
N VAL A 34 -7.09 -20.32 5.03
CA VAL A 34 -6.23 -19.58 4.09
C VAL A 34 -4.79 -20.03 4.25
N GLU A 35 -4.19 -20.46 3.15
CA GLU A 35 -2.83 -20.99 3.07
C GLU A 35 -1.92 -20.10 2.21
N GLY A 36 -0.63 -20.16 2.51
CA GLY A 36 0.40 -19.52 1.70
C GLY A 36 0.40 -17.98 1.81
N ARG A 37 0.86 -17.33 0.73
CA ARG A 37 0.98 -15.87 0.66
C ARG A 37 -0.38 -15.18 0.66
N ILE A 38 -0.43 -14.04 1.33
CA ILE A 38 -1.47 -13.02 1.17
C ILE A 38 -0.81 -11.84 0.46
N ASP A 39 -1.53 -11.24 -0.47
CA ASP A 39 -1.07 -10.07 -1.22
C ASP A 39 -1.88 -8.82 -0.84
N HIS A 40 -2.23 -7.95 -1.79
CA HIS A 40 -2.79 -6.65 -1.47
C HIS A 40 -4.22 -6.70 -0.92
N LEU A 41 -4.61 -5.58 -0.33
CA LEU A 41 -5.89 -5.38 0.34
C LEU A 41 -6.58 -4.16 -0.23
N ALA A 42 -7.92 -4.15 -0.19
CA ALA A 42 -8.73 -2.97 -0.49
C ALA A 42 -9.92 -2.87 0.46
N VAL A 43 -10.30 -1.65 0.83
CA VAL A 43 -11.42 -1.39 1.73
C VAL A 43 -12.53 -0.62 1.02
N ASP A 44 -13.76 -1.04 1.21
CA ASP A 44 -14.94 -0.21 1.01
C ASP A 44 -15.26 0.49 2.34
N VAL A 45 -14.90 1.76 2.42
CA VAL A 45 -15.11 2.56 3.64
C VAL A 45 -16.60 2.75 3.93
N ALA A 46 -17.45 2.83 2.91
CA ALA A 46 -18.88 3.06 3.08
C ALA A 46 -19.60 1.84 3.66
N THR A 47 -19.30 0.65 3.15
CA THR A 47 -19.89 -0.62 3.62
C THR A 47 -19.12 -1.23 4.78
N GLN A 48 -17.90 -0.75 5.07
CA GLN A 48 -16.98 -1.29 6.06
C GLN A 48 -16.57 -2.74 5.75
N GLN A 49 -16.33 -3.03 4.48
CA GLN A 49 -15.81 -4.32 4.02
C GLN A 49 -14.35 -4.21 3.62
N LEU A 50 -13.56 -5.18 4.03
CA LEU A 50 -12.17 -5.35 3.62
C LEU A 50 -12.06 -6.58 2.71
N TYR A 51 -11.44 -6.40 1.56
CA TYR A 51 -11.13 -7.44 0.58
C TYR A 51 -9.64 -7.74 0.64
N VAL A 52 -9.28 -9.01 0.66
CA VAL A 52 -7.91 -9.47 0.83
C VAL A 52 -7.57 -10.49 -0.26
N ALA A 53 -6.52 -10.24 -1.02
CA ALA A 53 -6.02 -11.17 -2.02
C ALA A 53 -5.23 -12.30 -1.34
N ALA A 54 -5.86 -13.45 -1.13
CA ALA A 54 -5.20 -14.64 -0.62
C ALA A 54 -4.52 -15.41 -1.76
N LEU A 55 -3.39 -14.87 -2.25
CA LEU A 55 -2.67 -15.32 -3.45
C LEU A 55 -2.40 -16.81 -3.41
N GLY A 56 -1.79 -17.32 -2.32
CA GLY A 56 -1.45 -18.72 -2.17
C GLY A 56 -2.66 -19.65 -2.02
N ASN A 57 -3.84 -19.09 -1.74
CA ASN A 57 -5.10 -19.81 -1.57
C ASN A 57 -6.01 -19.74 -2.80
N ASN A 58 -5.70 -18.88 -3.78
CA ASN A 58 -6.52 -18.62 -4.96
C ASN A 58 -7.93 -18.09 -4.64
N THR A 59 -8.06 -17.32 -3.55
CA THR A 59 -9.31 -16.75 -3.08
C THR A 59 -9.18 -15.26 -2.81
N VAL A 60 -10.31 -14.56 -2.82
CA VAL A 60 -10.45 -13.25 -2.19
C VAL A 60 -11.23 -13.43 -0.91
N GLU A 61 -10.64 -13.03 0.21
CA GLU A 61 -11.29 -13.07 1.51
C GLU A 61 -12.06 -11.78 1.76
N VAL A 62 -13.31 -11.89 2.19
CA VAL A 62 -14.16 -10.75 2.52
C VAL A 62 -14.37 -10.70 4.02
N LEU A 63 -14.06 -9.55 4.62
CA LEU A 63 -14.16 -9.31 6.05
C LEU A 63 -15.10 -8.14 6.32
N ASP A 64 -15.93 -8.29 7.35
CA ASP A 64 -16.74 -7.20 7.90
C ASP A 64 -15.98 -6.53 9.04
N LEU A 65 -15.66 -5.26 8.85
CA LEU A 65 -14.88 -4.47 9.80
C LEU A 65 -15.73 -3.98 10.99
N LYS A 66 -17.07 -3.95 10.86
CA LYS A 66 -17.97 -3.57 11.98
C LYS A 66 -18.02 -4.66 13.03
N SER A 67 -18.16 -5.90 12.58
CA SER A 67 -18.20 -7.08 13.46
C SER A 67 -16.82 -7.68 13.71
N SER A 68 -15.77 -7.19 13.03
CA SER A 68 -14.42 -7.77 13.04
C SER A 68 -14.43 -9.27 12.74
N SER A 69 -15.12 -9.68 11.68
CA SER A 69 -15.29 -11.09 11.33
C SER A 69 -14.98 -11.38 9.86
N HIS A 70 -14.53 -12.61 9.60
CA HIS A 70 -14.43 -13.16 8.26
C HIS A 70 -15.83 -13.55 7.76
N VAL A 71 -16.24 -13.03 6.60
CA VAL A 71 -17.58 -13.23 6.05
C VAL A 71 -17.58 -14.33 5.01
N LYS A 72 -16.61 -14.32 4.10
CA LYS A 72 -16.62 -15.24 2.95
C LYS A 72 -15.24 -15.39 2.33
N SER A 73 -14.92 -16.61 1.90
CA SER A 73 -13.86 -16.89 0.93
C SER A 73 -14.50 -17.01 -0.45
N VAL A 74 -14.12 -16.14 -1.35
CA VAL A 74 -14.60 -16.12 -2.74
C VAL A 74 -13.59 -16.83 -3.62
N PRO A 75 -13.91 -18.01 -4.18
CA PRO A 75 -13.02 -18.77 -5.04
C PRO A 75 -13.09 -18.31 -6.49
N GLY A 76 -12.23 -18.89 -7.33
CA GLY A 76 -12.29 -18.70 -8.79
C GLY A 76 -11.26 -17.72 -9.31
N PHE A 77 -10.30 -17.32 -8.47
CA PHE A 77 -9.13 -16.54 -8.88
C PHE A 77 -7.92 -17.44 -9.12
N ARG A 78 -6.91 -16.89 -9.75
CA ARG A 78 -5.64 -17.59 -10.03
C ARG A 78 -4.48 -16.69 -9.63
N GLU A 79 -3.94 -16.95 -8.43
CA GLU A 79 -2.96 -16.08 -7.77
C GLU A 79 -3.42 -14.61 -7.70
N PRO A 80 -4.53 -14.31 -6.98
CA PRO A 80 -4.99 -12.94 -6.86
C PRO A 80 -3.94 -12.10 -6.15
N GLN A 81 -3.62 -10.94 -6.71
CA GLN A 81 -2.61 -9.99 -6.24
C GLN A 81 -3.24 -8.64 -5.89
N GLY A 82 -3.39 -7.75 -6.87
CA GLY A 82 -3.98 -6.44 -6.66
C GLY A 82 -5.50 -6.46 -6.53
N ILE A 83 -6.04 -5.65 -5.63
CA ILE A 83 -7.48 -5.45 -5.46
C ILE A 83 -7.81 -3.96 -5.47
N ALA A 84 -8.92 -3.58 -6.12
CA ALA A 84 -9.49 -2.24 -6.04
C ALA A 84 -11.00 -2.28 -5.90
N VAL A 85 -11.54 -1.49 -4.98
CA VAL A 85 -12.99 -1.26 -4.84
C VAL A 85 -13.41 -0.11 -5.76
N LEU A 86 -14.40 -0.37 -6.61
CA LEU A 86 -15.01 0.60 -7.52
C LEU A 86 -16.43 0.90 -6.99
N ALA A 87 -16.49 1.70 -5.91
CA ALA A 87 -17.72 1.91 -5.14
C ALA A 87 -18.88 2.48 -5.96
N ASP A 88 -18.60 3.39 -6.90
CA ASP A 88 -19.61 3.99 -7.79
C ASP A 88 -20.16 2.99 -8.80
N ALA A 89 -19.39 1.97 -9.17
CA ALA A 89 -19.79 0.88 -10.06
C ALA A 89 -20.32 -0.36 -9.30
N LYS A 90 -20.22 -0.38 -7.95
CA LYS A 90 -20.51 -1.54 -7.09
C LYS A 90 -19.74 -2.79 -7.48
N LEU A 91 -18.50 -2.64 -7.86
CA LEU A 91 -17.61 -3.71 -8.31
C LEU A 91 -16.34 -3.77 -7.44
N VAL A 92 -15.75 -4.94 -7.39
CA VAL A 92 -14.38 -5.15 -6.94
C VAL A 92 -13.59 -5.70 -8.12
N ALA A 93 -12.47 -5.06 -8.44
CA ALA A 93 -11.54 -5.52 -9.46
C ALA A 93 -10.39 -6.28 -8.78
N VAL A 94 -10.08 -7.45 -9.30
CA VAL A 94 -9.03 -8.35 -8.79
C VAL A 94 -8.07 -8.67 -9.92
N ALA A 95 -6.79 -8.37 -9.72
CA ALA A 95 -5.72 -8.77 -10.62
C ALA A 95 -5.29 -10.20 -10.32
N ASN A 96 -5.14 -11.00 -11.38
CA ASN A 96 -4.68 -12.39 -11.29
C ASN A 96 -3.25 -12.51 -11.82
N GLY A 97 -2.35 -13.01 -11.02
CA GLY A 97 -0.96 -13.30 -11.42
C GLY A 97 -0.86 -14.38 -12.49
N GLN A 98 -1.81 -15.30 -12.49
CA GLN A 98 -1.94 -16.31 -13.54
C GLN A 98 -3.28 -16.19 -14.25
N GLY A 99 -3.29 -16.29 -15.57
CA GLY A 99 -4.53 -16.39 -16.36
C GLY A 99 -4.95 -15.09 -17.04
N GLU A 100 -6.24 -14.70 -16.97
CA GLU A 100 -6.82 -13.75 -17.92
C GLU A 100 -6.73 -12.25 -17.52
N GLY A 101 -5.90 -11.87 -16.55
CA GLY A 101 -5.75 -10.46 -16.17
C GLY A 101 -6.69 -10.03 -15.04
N ILE A 102 -7.57 -9.04 -15.29
CA ILE A 102 -8.44 -8.48 -14.25
C ILE A 102 -9.82 -9.12 -14.28
N GLN A 103 -10.25 -9.67 -13.15
CA GLN A 103 -11.62 -10.15 -12.95
C GLN A 103 -12.40 -9.13 -12.11
N PHE A 104 -13.63 -8.83 -12.54
CA PHE A 104 -14.55 -7.99 -11.78
C PHE A 104 -15.62 -8.87 -11.15
N ILE A 105 -15.87 -8.65 -9.86
CA ILE A 105 -16.96 -9.27 -9.12
C ILE A 105 -17.93 -8.19 -8.62
N ASP A 106 -19.18 -8.55 -8.43
CA ASP A 106 -20.18 -7.70 -7.78
C ASP A 106 -19.85 -7.52 -6.30
N ALA A 107 -19.95 -6.32 -5.78
CA ALA A 107 -19.58 -6.04 -4.39
C ALA A 107 -20.61 -6.53 -3.36
N ALA A 108 -21.84 -6.86 -3.78
CA ALA A 108 -22.90 -7.29 -2.85
C ALA A 108 -22.94 -8.81 -2.64
N ASP A 109 -22.77 -9.58 -3.69
CA ASP A 109 -22.89 -11.06 -3.65
C ASP A 109 -21.62 -11.80 -4.10
N TYR A 110 -20.64 -11.04 -4.63
CA TYR A 110 -19.30 -11.49 -5.04
C TYR A 110 -19.29 -12.42 -6.26
N HIS A 111 -20.36 -12.45 -7.08
CA HIS A 111 -20.34 -13.22 -8.30
C HIS A 111 -19.49 -12.56 -9.38
N PRO A 112 -18.82 -13.33 -10.26
CA PRO A 112 -18.08 -12.79 -11.40
C PRO A 112 -19.02 -12.07 -12.37
N THR A 113 -18.66 -10.85 -12.80
CA THR A 113 -19.49 -10.06 -13.72
C THR A 113 -18.86 -9.96 -15.11
N LYS A 114 -17.57 -9.68 -15.17
CA LYS A 114 -16.79 -9.49 -16.42
C LYS A 114 -15.31 -9.64 -16.15
N ALA A 115 -14.50 -9.63 -17.21
CA ALA A 115 -13.05 -9.62 -17.12
C ALA A 115 -12.44 -8.65 -18.14
N ALA A 116 -11.29 -8.08 -17.81
CA ALA A 116 -10.41 -7.42 -18.76
C ALA A 116 -9.25 -8.36 -19.06
N ARG A 117 -9.17 -8.81 -20.32
CA ARG A 117 -8.13 -9.75 -20.75
C ARG A 117 -6.84 -8.98 -20.98
N LEU A 118 -5.89 -9.19 -20.08
CA LEU A 118 -4.51 -8.77 -20.17
C LEU A 118 -3.63 -10.03 -20.36
N GLY A 119 -2.35 -9.84 -20.54
CA GLY A 119 -1.40 -10.95 -20.42
C GLY A 119 -1.33 -11.49 -19.01
N ASP A 120 -0.52 -12.53 -18.80
CA ASP A 120 -0.22 -13.07 -17.47
C ASP A 120 0.41 -12.00 -16.56
N ASP A 121 0.48 -12.32 -15.27
CA ASP A 121 1.15 -11.52 -14.24
C ASP A 121 0.55 -10.12 -14.10
N SER A 122 -0.78 -10.08 -13.93
CA SER A 122 -1.47 -8.84 -13.53
C SER A 122 -1.33 -8.67 -12.03
N ASP A 123 -0.77 -7.54 -11.62
CA ASP A 123 -0.41 -7.28 -10.24
C ASP A 123 -1.16 -6.06 -9.68
N ASN A 124 -0.50 -4.95 -9.48
CA ASN A 124 -1.08 -3.77 -8.86
C ASN A 124 -2.21 -3.16 -9.69
N VAL A 125 -3.28 -2.72 -9.02
CA VAL A 125 -4.41 -2.00 -9.63
C VAL A 125 -4.73 -0.73 -8.87
N ARG A 126 -5.14 0.32 -9.59
CA ARG A 126 -5.61 1.58 -9.00
C ARG A 126 -6.81 2.09 -9.78
N TYR A 127 -7.85 2.53 -9.07
CA TYR A 127 -9.05 3.09 -9.67
C TYR A 127 -9.01 4.63 -9.62
N ASP A 128 -9.11 5.24 -10.79
CA ASP A 128 -9.33 6.68 -10.95
C ASP A 128 -10.84 6.94 -10.97
N LEU A 129 -11.38 7.34 -9.82
CA LEU A 129 -12.80 7.61 -9.66
C LEU A 129 -13.27 8.79 -10.54
N ALA A 130 -12.42 9.81 -10.74
CA ALA A 130 -12.78 10.98 -11.53
C ALA A 130 -12.89 10.64 -13.03
N ALA A 131 -11.96 9.87 -13.55
CA ALA A 131 -11.94 9.42 -14.95
C ALA A 131 -12.75 8.14 -15.18
N LYS A 132 -13.20 7.46 -14.10
CA LYS A 132 -13.85 6.12 -14.13
C LYS A 132 -13.05 5.11 -14.93
N ARG A 133 -11.74 5.04 -14.63
CA ARG A 133 -10.79 4.13 -15.26
C ARG A 133 -10.04 3.33 -14.22
N LEU A 134 -9.90 2.04 -14.47
CA LEU A 134 -9.00 1.18 -13.73
C LEU A 134 -7.66 1.16 -14.44
N PHE A 135 -6.57 1.31 -13.69
CA PHE A 135 -5.22 1.10 -14.18
C PHE A 135 -4.68 -0.20 -13.58
N ALA A 136 -3.99 -1.00 -14.39
CA ALA A 136 -3.40 -2.27 -13.98
C ALA A 136 -2.01 -2.42 -14.57
N GLY A 137 -1.04 -2.77 -13.71
CA GLY A 137 0.28 -3.24 -14.11
C GLY A 137 0.23 -4.71 -14.47
N TYR A 138 0.94 -5.14 -15.54
CA TYR A 138 0.91 -6.54 -15.93
C TYR A 138 2.07 -6.95 -16.85
N GLY A 139 2.27 -8.25 -16.94
CA GLY A 139 3.15 -8.89 -17.89
C GLY A 139 4.62 -8.49 -17.74
N SER A 140 5.37 -8.64 -18.80
CA SER A 140 6.80 -8.29 -18.82
C SER A 140 7.08 -6.77 -18.89
N GLY A 141 6.04 -5.92 -18.92
CA GLY A 141 6.23 -4.48 -18.93
C GLY A 141 5.09 -3.69 -19.61
N ALA A 142 3.92 -3.64 -18.99
CA ALA A 142 2.83 -2.80 -19.46
C ALA A 142 1.98 -2.24 -18.30
N LEU A 143 1.41 -1.07 -18.51
CA LEU A 143 0.37 -0.47 -17.69
C LEU A 143 -0.85 -0.24 -18.58
N ALA A 144 -1.97 -0.90 -18.28
CA ALA A 144 -3.22 -0.78 -19.02
C ALA A 144 -4.17 0.21 -18.34
N ALA A 145 -4.92 0.98 -19.14
CA ALA A 145 -6.13 1.69 -18.74
C ALA A 145 -7.35 0.89 -19.19
N ILE A 146 -8.28 0.61 -18.27
CA ILE A 146 -9.39 -0.33 -18.46
C ILE A 146 -10.71 0.39 -18.15
N SER A 147 -11.72 0.14 -18.96
CA SER A 147 -13.10 0.54 -18.72
C SER A 147 -13.80 -0.44 -17.77
N PRO A 148 -14.20 -0.02 -16.56
CA PRO A 148 -14.96 -0.91 -15.68
C PRO A 148 -16.37 -1.23 -16.17
N ALA A 149 -16.89 -0.46 -17.13
CA ALA A 149 -18.23 -0.68 -17.66
C ALA A 149 -18.33 -1.99 -18.46
N ASP A 150 -17.31 -2.28 -19.27
CA ASP A 150 -17.32 -3.42 -20.19
C ASP A 150 -16.02 -4.25 -20.20
N GLY A 151 -15.04 -3.91 -19.36
CA GLY A 151 -13.76 -4.61 -19.25
C GLY A 151 -12.79 -4.34 -20.41
N LYS A 152 -13.10 -3.39 -21.30
CA LYS A 152 -12.21 -3.11 -22.45
C LYS A 152 -10.95 -2.37 -22.03
N VAL A 153 -9.83 -2.74 -22.63
CA VAL A 153 -8.58 -2.00 -22.58
C VAL A 153 -8.73 -0.74 -23.45
N LEU A 154 -8.57 0.42 -22.83
CA LEU A 154 -8.71 1.75 -23.47
C LEU A 154 -7.38 2.27 -24.02
N GLY A 155 -6.27 1.78 -23.48
CA GLY A 155 -4.93 2.16 -23.88
C GLY A 155 -3.90 1.46 -23.01
N GLU A 156 -2.65 1.45 -23.50
CA GLU A 156 -1.54 0.79 -22.83
C GLU A 156 -0.27 1.63 -22.94
N ALA A 157 0.46 1.72 -21.85
CA ALA A 157 1.81 2.28 -21.83
C ALA A 157 2.82 1.13 -21.70
N LYS A 158 3.75 1.04 -22.65
CA LYS A 158 4.87 0.07 -22.58
C LYS A 158 5.91 0.55 -21.58
N LEU A 159 6.35 -0.34 -20.72
CA LEU A 159 7.36 -0.13 -19.70
C LEU A 159 8.61 -0.96 -20.01
N ALA A 160 9.74 -0.62 -19.40
CA ALA A 160 11.00 -1.32 -19.62
C ALA A 160 11.12 -2.67 -18.86
N GLY A 161 10.11 -3.03 -18.06
CA GLY A 161 10.04 -4.26 -17.30
C GLY A 161 8.73 -4.36 -16.55
N HIS A 162 8.51 -5.46 -15.83
CA HIS A 162 7.31 -5.68 -15.01
C HIS A 162 7.09 -4.52 -14.04
N PRO A 163 5.88 -3.91 -14.04
CA PRO A 163 5.55 -2.85 -13.09
C PRO A 163 5.12 -3.42 -11.75
N GLU A 164 5.66 -2.85 -10.71
CA GLU A 164 5.23 -3.05 -9.33
C GLU A 164 4.28 -1.92 -8.89
N SER A 165 4.31 -1.51 -7.62
CA SER A 165 3.44 -0.45 -7.14
C SER A 165 3.53 0.83 -7.98
N PHE A 166 2.38 1.46 -8.18
CA PHE A 166 2.29 2.74 -8.86
C PHE A 166 1.28 3.67 -8.18
N GLN A 167 1.42 4.98 -8.39
CA GLN A 167 0.57 6.00 -7.81
C GLN A 167 0.06 6.97 -8.87
N LEU A 168 -1.22 7.33 -8.77
CA LEU A 168 -1.89 8.30 -9.65
C LEU A 168 -1.84 9.68 -9.01
N GLU A 169 -1.41 10.71 -9.74
CA GLU A 169 -1.69 12.09 -9.31
C GLU A 169 -3.20 12.37 -9.31
N ARG A 170 -3.69 13.07 -8.32
CA ARG A 170 -5.08 13.55 -8.27
C ARG A 170 -5.27 14.82 -9.06
N SER A 171 -4.32 15.76 -8.96
CA SER A 171 -4.37 17.08 -9.61
C SER A 171 -3.77 17.09 -11.01
N GLY A 172 -2.95 16.09 -11.38
CA GLY A 172 -2.25 15.99 -12.65
C GLY A 172 -2.60 14.75 -13.46
N SER A 173 -1.91 14.55 -14.58
CA SER A 173 -2.09 13.38 -15.46
C SER A 173 -1.03 12.31 -15.27
N ARG A 174 -0.10 12.46 -14.32
CA ARG A 174 1.02 11.54 -14.18
C ARG A 174 0.65 10.31 -13.37
N ILE A 175 1.24 9.20 -13.77
CA ILE A 175 1.32 7.96 -12.98
C ILE A 175 2.80 7.70 -12.74
N PHE A 176 3.19 7.54 -11.48
CA PHE A 176 4.53 7.13 -11.09
C PHE A 176 4.52 5.62 -10.94
N VAL A 177 5.41 4.91 -11.64
CA VAL A 177 5.40 3.45 -11.71
C VAL A 177 6.79 2.90 -11.37
N ASN A 178 6.87 2.04 -10.36
CA ASN A 178 8.08 1.30 -10.07
C ASN A 178 8.31 0.20 -11.11
N VAL A 179 9.53 0.16 -11.67
CA VAL A 179 9.97 -0.88 -12.62
C VAL A 179 11.29 -1.49 -12.12
N PRO A 180 11.23 -2.49 -11.20
CA PRO A 180 12.40 -2.98 -10.47
C PRO A 180 13.49 -3.59 -11.35
N THR A 181 13.11 -4.31 -12.40
CA THR A 181 14.06 -4.97 -13.32
C THR A 181 14.83 -3.98 -14.18
N ALA A 182 14.27 -2.80 -14.40
CA ALA A 182 14.92 -1.70 -15.10
C ALA A 182 15.56 -0.67 -14.15
N GLU A 183 15.49 -0.91 -12.83
CA GLU A 183 16.02 -0.02 -11.78
C GLU A 183 15.57 1.44 -11.96
N GLN A 184 14.28 1.64 -12.25
CA GLN A 184 13.74 2.97 -12.55
C GLN A 184 12.33 3.18 -12.01
N ILE A 185 11.95 4.46 -11.92
CA ILE A 185 10.58 4.92 -11.79
C ILE A 185 10.18 5.47 -13.16
N ALA A 186 9.16 4.88 -13.79
CA ALA A 186 8.61 5.38 -15.04
C ALA A 186 7.49 6.39 -14.73
N ILE A 187 7.48 7.50 -15.46
CA ILE A 187 6.44 8.52 -15.37
C ILE A 187 5.56 8.38 -16.61
N VAL A 188 4.32 7.97 -16.40
CA VAL A 188 3.35 7.75 -17.49
C VAL A 188 2.34 8.88 -17.50
N ASP A 189 2.10 9.47 -18.66
CA ASP A 189 0.92 10.31 -18.87
C ASP A 189 -0.31 9.41 -19.05
N ARG A 190 -1.27 9.47 -18.10
CA ARG A 190 -2.44 8.58 -18.09
C ARG A 190 -3.50 8.89 -19.15
N VAL A 191 -3.42 10.07 -19.78
CA VAL A 191 -4.33 10.45 -20.88
C VAL A 191 -3.80 9.91 -22.19
N ALA A 192 -2.51 10.13 -22.47
CA ALA A 192 -1.84 9.66 -23.66
C ALA A 192 -1.43 8.18 -23.60
N MET A 193 -1.43 7.58 -22.41
CA MET A 193 -0.91 6.23 -22.11
C MET A 193 0.49 6.03 -22.68
N LYS A 194 1.41 6.93 -22.29
CA LYS A 194 2.81 6.94 -22.76
C LYS A 194 3.76 7.28 -21.61
N VAL A 195 4.91 6.64 -21.58
CA VAL A 195 6.03 7.05 -20.73
C VAL A 195 6.55 8.40 -21.23
N VAL A 196 6.55 9.41 -20.35
CA VAL A 196 7.01 10.76 -20.64
C VAL A 196 8.36 11.09 -20.00
N ALA A 197 8.75 10.35 -18.97
CA ALA A 197 10.05 10.45 -18.32
C ALA A 197 10.37 9.16 -17.57
N THR A 198 11.64 8.96 -17.25
CA THR A 198 12.13 7.91 -16.36
C THR A 198 13.14 8.48 -15.39
N TRP A 199 13.08 8.06 -14.14
CA TRP A 199 14.06 8.43 -13.11
C TRP A 199 14.80 7.17 -12.65
N PRO A 200 16.14 7.20 -12.57
CA PRO A 200 16.89 6.06 -12.05
C PRO A 200 16.59 5.88 -10.57
N VAL A 201 16.53 4.64 -10.12
CA VAL A 201 16.56 4.31 -8.69
C VAL A 201 18.01 4.42 -8.25
N GLY A 202 18.32 5.42 -7.42
CA GLY A 202 19.69 5.85 -7.17
C GLY A 202 20.56 4.87 -6.39
N SER A 203 20.47 4.90 -5.05
CA SER A 203 21.39 4.17 -4.15
C SER A 203 20.92 2.75 -3.80
N ALA A 204 19.80 2.27 -4.34
CA ALA A 204 19.19 0.98 -4.02
C ALA A 204 18.57 0.34 -5.27
N LYS A 205 18.09 -0.90 -5.12
CA LYS A 205 17.49 -1.70 -6.19
C LYS A 205 16.23 -2.43 -5.69
N SER A 206 15.50 -3.04 -6.61
CA SER A 206 14.28 -3.79 -6.28
C SER A 206 13.25 -2.88 -5.60
N ASN A 207 12.83 -1.84 -6.32
CA ASN A 207 11.85 -0.84 -5.92
C ASN A 207 10.44 -1.40 -6.08
N PHE A 208 9.81 -1.81 -4.96
CA PHE A 208 8.49 -2.44 -4.92
C PHE A 208 7.41 -1.46 -4.47
N PRO A 209 7.27 -1.10 -3.17
CA PRO A 209 6.20 -0.22 -2.75
C PRO A 209 6.44 1.24 -3.11
N MET A 210 5.35 2.00 -3.20
CA MET A 210 5.37 3.42 -3.48
C MET A 210 4.24 4.14 -2.75
N ALA A 211 4.51 5.34 -2.19
CA ALA A 211 3.49 6.26 -1.69
C ALA A 211 3.72 7.66 -2.23
N LEU A 212 2.64 8.36 -2.58
CA LEU A 212 2.66 9.72 -3.11
C LEU A 212 2.20 10.71 -2.04
N ASP A 213 3.02 11.69 -1.75
CA ASP A 213 2.68 12.90 -1.01
C ASP A 213 2.56 14.06 -2.00
N GLU A 214 1.42 14.13 -2.65
CA GLU A 214 1.18 15.08 -3.73
C GLU A 214 1.23 16.54 -3.26
N ALA A 215 0.74 16.78 -2.03
CA ALA A 215 0.71 18.13 -1.45
C ALA A 215 2.10 18.75 -1.27
N ASN A 216 3.11 17.93 -1.02
CA ASN A 216 4.50 18.36 -0.87
C ASN A 216 5.37 17.96 -2.08
N HIS A 217 4.77 17.57 -3.20
CA HIS A 217 5.47 17.18 -4.43
C HIS A 217 6.52 16.08 -4.20
N ARG A 218 6.19 15.04 -3.45
CA ARG A 218 7.13 13.97 -3.07
C ARG A 218 6.57 12.59 -3.36
N VAL A 219 7.45 11.67 -3.75
CA VAL A 219 7.13 10.25 -3.85
C VAL A 219 8.14 9.41 -3.08
N PHE A 220 7.62 8.54 -2.21
CA PHE A 220 8.40 7.56 -1.46
C PHE A 220 8.46 6.26 -2.25
N VAL A 221 9.63 5.65 -2.29
CA VAL A 221 9.89 4.39 -2.98
C VAL A 221 10.62 3.46 -2.02
N GLY A 222 10.02 2.31 -1.72
CA GLY A 222 10.65 1.28 -0.90
C GLY A 222 11.49 0.34 -1.77
N CYS A 223 12.74 0.14 -1.40
CA CYS A 223 13.68 -0.75 -2.07
C CYS A 223 14.07 -1.90 -1.16
N ARG A 224 14.33 -3.09 -1.72
CA ARG A 224 14.71 -4.27 -0.95
C ARG A 224 16.23 -4.52 -0.92
N ARG A 225 17.04 -3.86 -1.78
CA ARG A 225 18.48 -4.16 -1.93
C ARG A 225 19.32 -2.89 -2.12
N PRO A 226 19.92 -2.35 -1.05
CA PRO A 226 19.63 -2.61 0.35
C PRO A 226 18.21 -2.15 0.71
N ALA A 227 17.70 -2.58 1.87
CA ALA A 227 16.37 -2.18 2.35
C ALA A 227 16.37 -0.71 2.73
N LYS A 228 15.85 0.14 1.83
CA LYS A 228 15.81 1.60 1.98
C LYS A 228 14.50 2.18 1.47
N ALA A 229 14.04 3.25 2.10
CA ALA A 229 13.11 4.18 1.49
C ALA A 229 13.91 5.31 0.82
N LEU A 230 13.57 5.59 -0.43
CA LEU A 230 14.09 6.72 -1.19
C LEU A 230 12.95 7.73 -1.34
N LEU A 231 13.26 9.02 -1.20
CA LEU A 231 12.30 10.11 -1.37
C LEU A 231 12.69 10.94 -2.57
N TYR A 232 11.79 11.09 -3.53
CA TYR A 232 12.01 11.87 -4.75
C TYR A 232 11.13 13.11 -4.78
N ASP A 233 11.66 14.20 -5.33
CA ASP A 233 10.89 15.37 -5.75
C ASP A 233 10.15 15.06 -7.07
N THR A 234 8.83 15.24 -7.09
CA THR A 234 8.00 14.85 -8.25
C THR A 234 8.10 15.83 -9.42
N ALA A 235 8.66 17.01 -9.24
CA ALA A 235 8.86 17.98 -10.33
C ALA A 235 10.18 17.73 -11.07
N SER A 236 11.25 17.45 -10.33
CA SER A 236 12.60 17.31 -10.89
C SER A 236 13.06 15.85 -11.06
N GLY A 237 12.44 14.90 -10.37
CA GLY A 237 12.88 13.51 -10.31
C GLY A 237 14.19 13.31 -9.52
N LYS A 238 14.59 14.29 -8.73
CA LYS A 238 15.79 14.18 -7.88
C LYS A 238 15.49 13.43 -6.60
N GLU A 239 16.38 12.52 -6.20
CA GLU A 239 16.38 11.94 -4.86
C GLU A 239 16.71 13.03 -3.83
N LEU A 240 15.78 13.26 -2.89
CA LEU A 240 15.91 14.26 -1.84
C LEU A 240 16.65 13.70 -0.62
N THR A 241 16.33 12.46 -0.27
CA THR A 241 16.93 11.74 0.86
C THR A 241 16.65 10.25 0.76
N SER A 242 17.40 9.47 1.53
CA SER A 242 17.14 8.05 1.74
C SER A 242 17.43 7.64 3.18
N PHE A 243 16.79 6.57 3.65
CA PHE A 243 16.99 6.01 4.98
C PHE A 243 16.69 4.50 4.99
N ASP A 244 17.30 3.78 5.93
CA ASP A 244 17.12 2.34 6.05
C ASP A 244 15.73 2.02 6.56
N ILE A 245 15.12 0.94 6.06
CA ILE A 245 13.79 0.43 6.45
C ILE A 245 13.86 -1.07 6.73
N VAL A 246 12.75 -1.64 7.23
CA VAL A 246 12.59 -3.09 7.37
C VAL A 246 12.74 -3.78 6.00
N GLY A 247 13.40 -4.95 6.01
CA GLY A 247 13.61 -5.74 4.80
C GLY A 247 12.37 -6.47 4.30
N ASP A 248 12.43 -6.92 3.03
CA ASP A 248 11.32 -7.59 2.32
C ASP A 248 10.01 -6.79 2.36
N THR A 249 10.12 -5.46 2.14
CA THR A 249 8.94 -4.57 2.11
C THR A 249 8.15 -4.74 0.81
N ASP A 250 6.81 -4.75 0.93
CA ASP A 250 5.86 -4.78 -0.19
C ASP A 250 4.88 -3.61 -0.17
N ASP A 251 4.63 -3.05 1.02
CA ASP A 251 3.79 -1.88 1.18
C ASP A 251 4.42 -0.83 2.09
N LEU A 252 4.23 0.43 1.68
CA LEU A 252 4.49 1.60 2.49
C LEU A 252 3.42 2.67 2.27
N PHE A 253 3.10 3.43 3.31
CA PHE A 253 2.07 4.45 3.26
C PHE A 253 2.50 5.71 3.98
N TYR A 254 2.26 6.87 3.39
CA TYR A 254 2.47 8.16 4.03
C TYR A 254 1.16 8.72 4.58
N ASP A 255 1.12 8.90 5.89
CA ASP A 255 0.05 9.58 6.62
C ASP A 255 0.37 11.07 6.67
N ALA A 256 -0.22 11.84 5.77
CA ALA A 256 0.03 13.27 5.67
C ALA A 256 -0.46 14.05 6.90
N ALA A 257 -1.54 13.58 7.57
CA ALA A 257 -2.09 14.23 8.75
C ALA A 257 -1.14 14.17 9.94
N ARG A 258 -0.42 13.04 10.10
CA ARG A 258 0.54 12.81 11.17
C ARG A 258 1.99 13.02 10.74
N LYS A 259 2.22 13.22 9.44
CA LYS A 259 3.56 13.27 8.82
C LYS A 259 4.37 12.00 9.14
N ARG A 260 3.75 10.84 8.94
CA ARG A 260 4.34 9.53 9.26
C ARG A 260 4.40 8.63 8.04
N LEU A 261 5.45 7.84 7.96
CA LEU A 261 5.57 6.76 7.02
C LEU A 261 5.44 5.43 7.76
N TYR A 262 4.54 4.57 7.31
CA TYR A 262 4.38 3.19 7.77
C TYR A 262 4.98 2.26 6.73
N VAL A 263 5.85 1.35 7.14
CA VAL A 263 6.51 0.39 6.24
C VAL A 263 6.35 -1.00 6.81
N SER A 264 5.67 -1.88 6.10
CA SER A 264 5.55 -3.29 6.47
C SER A 264 6.58 -4.13 5.74
N GLY A 265 7.19 -5.08 6.45
CA GLY A 265 8.25 -5.93 5.90
C GLY A 265 8.16 -7.38 6.32
N GLY A 266 8.45 -8.27 5.37
CA GLY A 266 8.39 -9.72 5.54
C GLY A 266 9.38 -10.30 6.55
N GLU A 267 10.35 -9.52 6.99
CA GLU A 267 11.21 -9.87 8.13
C GLU A 267 10.44 -9.95 9.45
N GLY A 268 9.17 -9.53 9.47
CA GLY A 268 8.29 -9.62 10.62
C GLY A 268 8.22 -8.35 11.46
N TYR A 269 8.35 -7.20 10.83
CA TYR A 269 8.24 -5.91 11.50
C TYR A 269 7.41 -4.91 10.69
N VAL A 270 6.87 -3.92 11.42
CA VAL A 270 6.39 -2.66 10.85
C VAL A 270 7.24 -1.53 11.43
N ASP A 271 7.87 -0.78 10.54
CA ASP A 271 8.59 0.44 10.88
C ASP A 271 7.67 1.66 10.79
N VAL A 272 7.77 2.57 11.76
CA VAL A 272 7.11 3.86 11.72
C VAL A 272 8.16 4.97 11.76
N TYR A 273 8.13 5.83 10.75
CA TYR A 273 9.01 7.00 10.66
C TYR A 273 8.18 8.26 10.90
N GLN A 274 8.73 9.16 11.69
CA GLN A 274 8.18 10.50 11.89
C GLN A 274 9.01 11.51 11.08
N GLU A 275 8.37 12.30 10.26
CA GLU A 275 8.99 13.47 9.65
C GLU A 275 9.21 14.52 10.74
N GLN A 276 10.47 14.92 10.94
CA GLN A 276 10.89 15.90 11.93
C GLN A 276 11.06 17.29 11.35
N GLU A 277 11.69 17.34 10.18
CA GLU A 277 11.88 18.52 9.35
C GLU A 277 11.63 18.12 7.91
N ALA A 278 11.47 19.08 7.01
CA ALA A 278 11.25 18.79 5.60
C ALA A 278 12.27 17.76 5.07
N ASN A 279 11.75 16.64 4.57
CA ASN A 279 12.53 15.52 4.01
C ASN A 279 13.46 14.77 4.99
N ARG A 280 13.36 15.02 6.30
CA ARG A 280 14.12 14.30 7.33
C ARG A 280 13.21 13.39 8.14
N PHE A 281 13.44 12.10 8.06
CA PHE A 281 12.63 11.05 8.71
C PHE A 281 13.47 10.33 9.77
N ALA A 282 12.88 10.15 10.97
CA ALA A 282 13.47 9.37 12.03
C ALA A 282 12.55 8.19 12.36
N ARG A 283 13.12 6.98 12.47
CA ARG A 283 12.37 5.80 12.91
C ARG A 283 12.02 5.96 14.39
N THR A 284 10.72 6.03 14.67
CA THR A 284 10.20 6.14 16.03
C THR A 284 9.76 4.79 16.59
N THR A 285 9.48 3.83 15.71
CA THR A 285 9.01 2.50 16.12
C THR A 285 9.52 1.44 15.14
N HIS A 286 9.94 0.31 15.70
CA HIS A 286 10.24 -0.94 15.00
C HIS A 286 9.43 -2.03 15.69
N MET A 287 8.18 -2.20 15.23
CA MET A 287 7.19 -3.05 15.89
C MET A 287 7.27 -4.47 15.37
N THR A 288 7.47 -5.43 16.26
CA THR A 288 7.41 -6.86 15.91
C THR A 288 6.00 -7.27 15.49
N THR A 289 5.90 -7.97 14.37
CA THR A 289 4.64 -8.47 13.82
C THR A 289 4.67 -9.98 13.61
N ALA A 290 4.80 -10.43 12.36
CA ALA A 290 4.85 -11.85 12.02
C ALA A 290 5.70 -12.07 10.77
N ALA A 291 6.37 -13.21 10.67
CA ALA A 291 7.19 -13.54 9.52
C ALA A 291 6.35 -13.58 8.23
N GLY A 292 6.81 -12.89 7.19
CA GLY A 292 6.14 -12.77 5.90
C GLY A 292 4.96 -11.78 5.87
N ALA A 293 4.68 -11.06 6.96
CA ALA A 293 3.65 -10.02 7.01
C ALA A 293 4.19 -8.72 6.38
N ARG A 294 4.23 -8.68 5.05
CA ARG A 294 4.82 -7.59 4.27
C ARG A 294 3.81 -6.73 3.53
N THR A 295 2.59 -7.24 3.35
CA THR A 295 1.49 -6.51 2.70
C THR A 295 0.56 -5.94 3.75
N SER A 296 0.14 -4.70 3.52
CA SER A 296 -0.71 -3.94 4.43
C SER A 296 -1.56 -2.93 3.66
N LEU A 297 -2.46 -2.25 4.38
CA LEU A 297 -3.26 -1.15 3.83
C LEU A 297 -3.46 -0.10 4.92
N PHE A 298 -3.02 1.12 4.70
CA PHE A 298 -3.36 2.25 5.56
C PHE A 298 -4.56 3.01 5.00
N VAL A 299 -5.59 3.18 5.82
CA VAL A 299 -6.83 3.90 5.49
C VAL A 299 -6.92 5.13 6.37
N ALA A 300 -6.58 6.28 5.80
CA ALA A 300 -6.48 7.55 6.52
C ALA A 300 -7.83 7.98 7.13
N GLU A 301 -8.94 7.76 6.42
CA GLU A 301 -10.30 8.09 6.86
C GLU A 301 -10.73 7.31 8.12
N GLN A 302 -10.13 6.16 8.34
CA GLN A 302 -10.41 5.30 9.50
C GLN A 302 -9.31 5.38 10.56
N ASN A 303 -8.17 6.00 10.27
CA ASN A 303 -6.96 5.96 11.09
C ASN A 303 -6.53 4.51 11.39
N ARG A 304 -6.58 3.62 10.39
CA ARG A 304 -6.29 2.19 10.56
C ARG A 304 -5.22 1.72 9.59
N LEU A 305 -4.32 0.90 10.11
CA LEU A 305 -3.41 0.07 9.33
C LEU A 305 -3.87 -1.39 9.45
N TYR A 306 -4.20 -1.99 8.31
CA TYR A 306 -4.53 -3.41 8.18
C TYR A 306 -3.29 -4.14 7.72
N LEU A 307 -2.83 -5.12 8.50
CA LEU A 307 -1.63 -5.91 8.19
C LEU A 307 -2.04 -7.36 7.90
N ALA A 308 -1.69 -7.85 6.73
CA ALA A 308 -1.91 -9.24 6.36
C ALA A 308 -0.80 -10.13 6.94
N VAL A 309 -1.19 -11.09 7.75
CA VAL A 309 -0.31 -12.12 8.30
C VAL A 309 -0.58 -13.43 7.57
N PRO A 310 0.37 -13.97 6.78
CA PRO A 310 0.18 -15.21 6.04
C PRO A 310 0.28 -16.44 6.94
N HIS A 311 -0.28 -17.56 6.49
CA HIS A 311 -0.04 -18.86 7.13
C HIS A 311 1.42 -19.31 6.90
N ARG A 312 2.13 -19.66 7.98
CA ARG A 312 3.49 -20.23 7.92
C ARG A 312 3.73 -21.19 9.09
N GLY A 313 3.77 -22.48 8.82
CA GLY A 313 3.96 -23.49 9.88
C GLY A 313 2.87 -23.40 10.96
N SER A 314 3.22 -23.02 12.19
CA SER A 314 2.25 -22.81 13.28
C SER A 314 1.57 -21.45 13.27
N GLN A 315 2.10 -20.48 12.52
CA GLN A 315 1.51 -19.15 12.34
C GLN A 315 0.28 -19.26 11.47
N LYS A 316 -0.89 -18.85 12.01
CA LYS A 316 -2.17 -18.87 11.28
C LYS A 316 -2.34 -17.61 10.46
N ALA A 317 -3.08 -17.71 9.34
CA ALA A 317 -3.45 -16.56 8.53
C ALA A 317 -4.46 -15.67 9.29
N GLU A 318 -4.21 -14.36 9.31
CA GLU A 318 -5.05 -13.39 9.98
C GLU A 318 -4.84 -11.97 9.42
N ILE A 319 -5.79 -11.07 9.66
CA ILE A 319 -5.60 -9.63 9.48
C ILE A 319 -5.49 -8.99 10.85
N ARG A 320 -4.40 -8.29 11.10
CA ARG A 320 -4.21 -7.45 12.29
C ARG A 320 -4.58 -6.01 11.98
N ILE A 321 -5.41 -5.43 12.84
CA ILE A 321 -5.92 -4.07 12.69
C ILE A 321 -5.27 -3.19 13.75
N TYR A 322 -4.49 -2.21 13.30
CA TYR A 322 -3.83 -1.25 14.18
C TYR A 322 -4.49 0.12 14.05
N GLU A 323 -4.70 0.77 15.19
CA GLU A 323 -5.08 2.17 15.24
C GLU A 323 -3.84 3.05 15.17
N ALA A 324 -3.81 4.01 14.22
CA ALA A 324 -2.80 5.06 14.14
C ALA A 324 -3.18 6.22 15.06
N ARG A 325 -2.28 6.56 16.00
CA ARG A 325 -2.47 7.59 17.04
C ARG A 325 -1.53 8.77 16.88
#